data_124ef1fcd7d09f91fa0e621ebe63c3b5
#
_entry.id   124ef1fcd7d09f91fa0e621ebe63c3b5
#
_cell.length_a   1.000
_cell.length_b   1.000
_cell.length_c   1.000
_cell.angle_alpha   90.00
_cell.angle_beta   90.00
_cell.angle_gamma   90.00
#
_symmetry.space_group_name_H-M   'P 1'
#
loop_
_entity.id
_entity.type
_entity.pdbx_description
1 polymer ?
#
loop_
_entity_poly.entity_id
_entity_poly.type
_entity_poly.pdbx_seq_one_letter_code
_entity_poly.pdbx_strand_id
1 'polypeptide(L)'
;MDNFRYYTVVGANGAAVMSSWNRAQAMRQYIRKPSYTGFTDFQGACDSASAKLADRFPNAIFGMIPFKINKMITVRSLLNAADRYE
;
A
#
# COMPACT_ATOMS: atom_id res chain seq x y z
N MET A 1 22.75 7.30 5.21
CA MET A 1 21.58 7.36 6.10
C MET A 1 20.33 7.61 5.28
N ASP A 2 19.35 6.78 5.50
CA ASP A 2 18.10 6.88 4.76
C ASP A 2 17.24 7.99 5.32
N ASN A 3 16.91 8.99 4.48
CA ASN A 3 16.04 10.09 4.87
C ASN A 3 14.59 9.81 4.49
N PHE A 4 14.20 8.54 4.46
CA PHE A 4 12.85 8.15 4.12
C PHE A 4 11.87 8.56 5.21
N ARG A 5 10.77 9.17 4.79
CA ARG A 5 9.69 9.61 5.69
C ARG A 5 8.48 8.69 5.60
N TYR A 6 8.35 7.97 4.52
CA TYR A 6 7.20 7.10 4.27
C TYR A 6 7.69 5.75 3.79
N TYR A 7 6.97 4.71 4.16
CA TYR A 7 7.27 3.34 3.76
C TYR A 7 6.01 2.68 3.24
N THR A 8 6.10 2.07 2.07
CA THR A 8 5.03 1.21 1.58
C THR A 8 5.26 -0.21 2.08
N VAL A 9 4.17 -0.86 2.48
CA VAL A 9 4.16 -2.28 2.83
C VAL A 9 3.12 -2.93 1.95
N VAL A 10 3.54 -3.77 1.02
CA VAL A 10 2.64 -4.40 0.05
C VAL A 10 2.78 -5.91 0.16
N GLY A 11 1.67 -6.60 0.30
CA GLY A 11 1.64 -8.04 0.42
C GLY A 11 0.47 -8.68 -0.31
N ALA A 12 0.27 -9.97 -0.05
CA ALA A 12 -0.74 -10.76 -0.75
C ALA A 12 -2.18 -10.36 -0.40
N ASN A 13 -2.39 -9.78 0.79
CA ASN A 13 -3.72 -9.46 1.31
C ASN A 13 -4.00 -7.97 1.48
N GLY A 14 -3.08 -7.10 1.07
CA GLY A 14 -3.31 -5.67 1.18
C GLY A 14 -2.03 -4.85 1.06
N ALA A 15 -2.18 -3.54 1.28
CA ALA A 15 -1.07 -2.60 1.26
C ALA A 15 -1.31 -1.46 2.23
N ALA A 16 -0.23 -0.81 2.66
CA ALA A 16 -0.31 0.32 3.56
C ALA A 16 0.83 1.30 3.29
N VAL A 17 0.62 2.57 3.62
CA VAL A 17 1.66 3.59 3.61
C VAL A 17 1.87 4.03 5.05
N MET A 18 3.08 3.82 5.57
CA MET A 18 3.41 4.08 6.97
C MET A 18 4.37 5.26 7.09
N SER A 19 4.25 6.01 8.20
CA SER A 19 5.06 7.21 8.43
C SER A 19 6.41 6.94 9.08
N SER A 20 6.71 5.69 9.44
CA SER A 20 7.99 5.33 10.04
C SER A 20 8.32 3.88 9.78
N TRP A 21 9.62 3.56 9.88
CA TRP A 21 10.09 2.19 9.71
C TRP A 21 9.50 1.25 10.76
N ASN A 22 9.40 1.72 12.01
CA ASN A 22 8.84 0.90 13.08
C ASN A 22 7.38 0.53 12.80
N ARG A 23 6.59 1.48 12.29
CA ARG A 23 5.20 1.21 11.93
C ARG A 23 5.11 0.28 10.72
N ALA A 24 6.01 0.44 9.76
CA ALA A 24 6.05 -0.44 8.59
C ALA A 24 6.35 -1.89 9.01
N GLN A 25 7.33 -2.09 9.89
CA GLN A 25 7.66 -3.44 10.38
C GLN A 25 6.50 -4.06 11.15
N ALA A 26 5.75 -3.27 11.90
CA ALA A 26 4.60 -3.76 12.66
C ALA A 26 3.52 -4.34 11.74
N MET A 27 3.44 -3.88 10.50
CA MET A 27 2.45 -4.35 9.54
C MET A 27 2.65 -5.81 9.11
N ARG A 28 3.81 -6.40 9.38
CA ARG A 28 4.06 -7.83 9.10
C ARG A 28 3.09 -8.76 9.82
N GLN A 29 2.45 -8.27 10.89
CA GLN A 29 1.44 -9.03 11.62
C GLN A 29 0.13 -9.13 10.85
N TYR A 30 -0.12 -8.20 9.93
CA TYR A 30 -1.38 -8.06 9.22
C TYR A 30 -1.26 -8.32 7.73
N ILE A 31 -0.10 -8.02 7.14
CA ILE A 31 0.13 -8.15 5.70
C ILE A 31 0.99 -9.38 5.45
N ARG A 32 0.50 -10.29 4.61
CA ARG A 32 1.19 -11.54 4.29
C ARG A 32 2.30 -11.28 3.27
N LYS A 33 3.48 -11.84 3.52
CA LYS A 33 4.66 -11.74 2.66
C LYS A 33 4.91 -10.28 2.27
N PRO A 34 5.11 -9.40 3.26
CA PRO A 34 5.22 -7.97 3.00
C PRO A 34 6.51 -7.62 2.27
N SER A 35 6.40 -6.68 1.33
CA SER A 35 7.52 -6.03 0.65
C SER A 35 7.57 -4.59 1.10
N TYR A 36 8.75 -4.14 1.53
CA TYR A 36 8.93 -2.79 2.09
C TYR A 36 9.72 -1.92 1.11
N THR A 37 9.29 -0.67 0.94
CA THR A 37 10.02 0.31 0.12
C THR A 37 9.93 1.67 0.79
N GLY A 38 11.05 2.41 0.85
CA GLY A 38 11.12 3.73 1.47
C GLY A 38 10.96 4.85 0.46
N PHE A 39 10.30 5.95 0.87
CA PHE A 39 10.05 7.13 0.04
C PHE A 39 10.25 8.41 0.84
N THR A 40 10.60 9.49 0.15
CA THR A 40 10.78 10.79 0.78
C THR A 40 9.47 11.59 0.81
N ASP A 41 8.51 11.29 -0.07
CA ASP A 41 7.23 11.98 -0.11
C ASP A 41 6.06 10.97 -0.15
N PHE A 42 4.91 11.45 0.32
CA PHE A 42 3.72 10.62 0.43
C PHE A 42 3.18 10.20 -0.94
N GLN A 43 3.19 11.12 -1.90
CA GLN A 43 2.67 10.83 -3.24
C GLN A 43 3.47 9.71 -3.92
N GLY A 44 4.79 9.75 -3.81
CA GLY A 44 5.64 8.70 -4.35
C GLY A 44 5.36 7.34 -3.73
N ALA A 45 5.14 7.33 -2.40
CA ALA A 45 4.79 6.10 -1.69
C ALA A 45 3.44 5.55 -2.19
N CYS A 46 2.43 6.41 -2.33
CA CYS A 46 1.11 6.00 -2.80
C CYS A 46 1.17 5.46 -4.23
N ASP A 47 1.89 6.14 -5.11
CA ASP A 47 2.03 5.72 -6.51
C ASP A 47 2.70 4.36 -6.61
N SER A 48 3.74 4.13 -5.82
CA SER A 48 4.44 2.84 -5.79
C SER A 48 3.53 1.73 -5.28
N ALA A 49 2.79 1.98 -4.21
CA ALA A 49 1.86 0.99 -3.65
C ALA A 49 0.77 0.65 -4.66
N SER A 50 0.21 1.66 -5.33
CA SER A 50 -0.81 1.47 -6.37
C SER A 50 -0.28 0.64 -7.53
N ALA A 51 0.94 0.93 -7.99
CA ALA A 51 1.56 0.20 -9.10
C ALA A 51 1.78 -1.28 -8.74
N LYS A 52 2.25 -1.56 -7.54
CA LYS A 52 2.47 -2.94 -7.09
C LYS A 52 1.18 -3.71 -6.95
N LEU A 53 0.13 -3.06 -6.45
CA LEU A 53 -1.20 -3.67 -6.35
C LEU A 53 -1.80 -3.92 -7.72
N ALA A 54 -1.67 -2.99 -8.65
CA ALA A 54 -2.16 -3.15 -10.01
C ALA A 54 -1.48 -4.33 -10.72
N ASP A 55 -0.21 -4.55 -10.45
CA ASP A 55 0.54 -5.68 -10.99
C ASP A 55 -0.02 -7.01 -10.48
N ARG A 56 -0.44 -7.05 -9.21
CA ARG A 56 -0.97 -8.27 -8.57
C ARG A 56 -2.46 -8.48 -8.86
N PHE A 57 -3.21 -7.41 -9.04
CA PHE A 57 -4.66 -7.43 -9.23
C PHE A 57 -5.04 -6.61 -10.45
N PRO A 58 -4.71 -7.07 -11.66
CA PRO A 58 -4.84 -6.25 -12.88
C PRO A 58 -6.27 -5.83 -13.22
N ASN A 59 -7.28 -6.50 -12.67
CA ASN A 59 -8.68 -6.17 -12.92
C ASN A 59 -9.24 -5.08 -12.00
N ALA A 60 -8.48 -4.62 -11.03
CA ALA A 60 -8.92 -3.60 -10.07
C ALA A 60 -8.40 -2.22 -10.46
N ILE A 61 -9.16 -1.17 -10.12
CA ILE A 61 -8.80 0.22 -10.43
C ILE A 61 -8.22 0.87 -9.17
N PHE A 62 -6.91 0.74 -8.98
CA PHE A 62 -6.25 1.20 -7.78
C PHE A 62 -6.01 2.71 -7.74
N GLY A 63 -5.91 3.37 -8.90
CA GLY A 63 -5.71 4.81 -8.96
C GLY A 63 -6.86 5.61 -8.36
N MET A 64 -8.02 4.99 -8.18
CA MET A 64 -9.20 5.62 -7.58
C MET A 64 -9.27 5.46 -6.07
N ILE A 65 -8.33 4.73 -5.46
CA ILE A 65 -8.35 4.45 -4.02
C ILE A 65 -7.31 5.32 -3.32
N PRO A 66 -7.74 6.29 -2.50
CA PRO A 66 -6.79 7.13 -1.79
C PRO A 66 -6.15 6.38 -0.62
N PHE A 67 -4.83 6.36 -0.59
CA PHE A 67 -4.11 5.86 0.58
C PHE A 67 -4.13 6.91 1.69
N LYS A 68 -4.19 6.45 2.93
CA LYS A 68 -4.07 7.30 4.11
C LYS A 68 -2.83 6.85 4.89
N ILE A 69 -2.15 7.81 5.51
CA ILE A 69 -0.97 7.50 6.30
C ILE A 69 -1.36 6.61 7.47
N ASN A 70 -0.58 5.55 7.68
CA ASN A 70 -0.72 4.59 8.79
C ASN A 70 -2.04 3.81 8.76
N LYS A 71 -2.64 3.68 7.59
CA LYS A 71 -3.83 2.85 7.42
C LYS A 71 -3.59 1.77 6.38
N MET A 72 -4.17 0.61 6.61
CA MET A 72 -4.07 -0.51 5.71
C MET A 72 -5.29 -0.57 4.79
N ILE A 73 -5.05 -0.85 3.51
CA ILE A 73 -6.09 -1.15 2.53
C ILE A 73 -6.04 -2.66 2.28
N THR A 74 -7.13 -3.36 2.58
CA THR A 74 -7.19 -4.81 2.38
C THR A 74 -7.55 -5.13 0.93
N VAL A 75 -7.18 -6.34 0.49
CA VAL A 75 -7.57 -6.83 -0.83
C VAL A 75 -9.08 -6.80 -1.01
N ARG A 76 -9.83 -7.15 0.05
CA ARG A 76 -11.30 -7.11 0.01
C ARG A 76 -11.81 -5.70 -0.28
N SER A 77 -11.24 -4.68 0.36
CA SER A 77 -11.61 -3.29 0.11
C SER A 77 -11.29 -2.88 -1.33
N LEU A 78 -10.15 -3.34 -1.86
CA LEU A 78 -9.75 -3.04 -3.22
C LEU A 78 -10.71 -3.66 -4.23
N LEU A 79 -11.10 -4.91 -4.04
CA LEU A 79 -12.02 -5.60 -4.94
C LEU A 79 -13.42 -4.95 -4.89
N ASN A 80 -13.89 -4.57 -3.70
CA ASN A 80 -15.16 -3.87 -3.56
C ASN A 80 -15.14 -2.52 -4.28
N ALA A 81 -14.02 -1.80 -4.21
CA ALA A 81 -13.88 -0.52 -4.91
C ALA A 81 -13.88 -0.73 -6.43
N ALA A 82 -13.24 -1.78 -6.93
CA ALA A 82 -13.23 -2.11 -8.35
C ALA A 82 -14.65 -2.38 -8.86
N ASP A 83 -15.44 -3.14 -8.10
CA ASP A 83 -16.83 -3.46 -8.48
C ASP A 83 -17.70 -2.21 -8.63
N ARG A 84 -17.41 -1.15 -7.86
CA ARG A 84 -18.17 0.10 -7.93
C ARG A 84 -17.91 0.89 -9.21
N TYR A 85 -16.82 0.64 -9.89
CA TYR A 85 -16.41 1.42 -11.07
C TYR A 85 -16.61 0.65 -12.38
N GLU A 86 -17.19 -0.51 -12.30
CA GLU A 86 -17.57 -1.26 -13.50
C GLU A 86 -18.98 -0.81 -14.02
#